data_55314f3afa202a04d670ffec91fef4ad
#
_entry.id   55314f3afa202a04d670ffec91fef4ad
#
_cell.length_a   1.000
_cell.length_b   1.000
_cell.length_c   1.000
_cell.angle_alpha   90.00
_cell.angle_beta   90.00
_cell.angle_gamma   90.00
#
_symmetry.space_group_name_H-M   'P 1'
#
loop_
_entity.id
_entity.type
_entity.pdbx_description
1 polymer ?
#
loop_
_entity_poly.entity_id
_entity_poly.type
_entity_poly.pdbx_seq_one_letter_code
_entity_poly.pdbx_strand_id
1 'polypeptide(L)'
;MAIKIENKSTIKLPRKTEETIQSVFDVVPKEHTRGLSKVVLVDRVIPDTRIQMPSNISELPGIYHPKMGNAQPFCEIALGTLLSADGWLKRIAARLNFRPNLAYLALSLQAQHYHLTLSHGIKKNQYEGAIRTYIDRYHKIWREQQAGWRAKLFKPIQPLLDKWVRKLKKRYAAEQKRK
;
A
#
# COMPACT_ATOMS: atom_id res chain seq x y z
N MET A 1 -15.56 -4.72 11.56
CA MET A 1 -15.49 -6.18 11.28
C MET A 1 -14.12 -6.44 10.71
N ALA A 2 -13.31 -7.32 11.30
CA ALA A 2 -11.97 -7.60 10.79
C ALA A 2 -12.08 -8.31 9.43
N ILE A 3 -11.28 -7.88 8.45
CA ILE A 3 -11.20 -8.56 7.16
C ILE A 3 -10.44 -9.89 7.35
N LYS A 4 -10.93 -10.96 6.73
CA LYS A 4 -10.22 -12.24 6.77
C LYS A 4 -8.96 -12.16 5.90
N ILE A 5 -7.80 -12.51 6.48
CA ILE A 5 -6.52 -12.58 5.77
C ILE A 5 -6.12 -14.04 5.66
N GLU A 6 -5.88 -14.52 4.45
CA GLU A 6 -5.41 -15.87 4.17
C GLU A 6 -3.99 -15.81 3.60
N ASN A 7 -3.05 -16.45 4.27
CA ASN A 7 -1.70 -16.57 3.76
C ASN A 7 -1.53 -17.87 2.98
N LYS A 8 -1.35 -17.76 1.67
CA LYS A 8 -1.01 -18.87 0.74
C LYS A 8 0.41 -18.73 0.19
N SER A 9 1.15 -17.71 0.65
CA SER A 9 2.53 -17.50 0.22
C SER A 9 3.48 -18.44 0.95
N THR A 10 4.50 -18.91 0.23
CA THR A 10 5.63 -19.64 0.80
C THR A 10 6.71 -18.69 1.35
N ILE A 11 6.62 -17.41 0.98
CA ILE A 11 7.54 -16.36 1.43
C ILE A 11 7.29 -16.05 2.90
N LYS A 12 8.35 -16.02 3.70
CA LYS A 12 8.27 -15.60 5.10
C LYS A 12 7.70 -14.19 5.20
N LEU A 13 6.55 -14.05 5.84
CA LEU A 13 5.89 -12.77 6.03
C LEU A 13 6.79 -11.79 6.80
N PRO A 14 6.98 -10.57 6.29
CA PRO A 14 7.57 -9.49 7.07
C PRO A 14 6.72 -9.21 8.31
N ARG A 15 7.39 -8.75 9.37
CA ARG A 15 6.68 -8.40 10.62
C ARG A 15 5.57 -7.38 10.36
N LYS A 16 4.43 -7.59 10.99
CA LYS A 16 3.27 -6.68 10.94
C LYS A 16 2.58 -6.59 9.56
N THR A 17 2.73 -7.59 8.70
CA THR A 17 2.04 -7.65 7.40
C THR A 17 0.52 -7.63 7.61
N GLU A 18 -0.01 -8.57 8.39
CA GLU A 18 -1.45 -8.69 8.66
C GLU A 18 -1.98 -7.48 9.43
N GLU A 19 -1.24 -7.02 10.46
CA GLU A 19 -1.59 -5.79 11.19
C GLU A 19 -1.67 -4.57 10.26
N THR A 20 -0.77 -4.48 9.28
CA THR A 20 -0.77 -3.38 8.31
C THR A 20 -2.01 -3.43 7.43
N ILE A 21 -2.35 -4.61 6.88
CA ILE A 21 -3.57 -4.79 6.09
C ILE A 21 -4.79 -4.45 6.94
N GLN A 22 -4.91 -5.02 8.13
CA GLN A 22 -6.05 -4.75 9.01
C GLN A 22 -6.19 -3.25 9.33
N SER A 23 -5.07 -2.58 9.67
CA SER A 23 -5.07 -1.14 9.96
C SER A 23 -5.49 -0.27 8.76
N VAL A 24 -5.24 -0.73 7.53
CA VAL A 24 -5.70 -0.07 6.31
C VAL A 24 -7.22 -0.19 6.17
N PHE A 25 -7.78 -1.37 6.42
CA PHE A 25 -9.23 -1.56 6.36
C PHE A 25 -9.97 -0.87 7.51
N ASP A 26 -9.31 -0.64 8.64
CA ASP A 26 -9.90 0.07 9.79
C ASP A 26 -10.05 1.58 9.56
N VAL A 27 -9.25 2.19 8.66
CA VAL A 27 -9.40 3.62 8.31
C VAL A 27 -10.46 3.87 7.25
N VAL A 28 -10.91 2.82 6.57
CA VAL A 28 -11.94 2.89 5.52
C VAL A 28 -13.32 2.69 6.16
N PRO A 29 -14.36 3.46 5.75
CA PRO A 29 -15.72 3.21 6.21
C PRO A 29 -16.17 1.77 5.98
N LYS A 30 -16.88 1.18 6.93
CA LYS A 30 -17.33 -0.22 6.86
C LYS A 30 -18.23 -0.49 5.66
N GLU A 31 -18.97 0.50 5.22
CA GLU A 31 -19.83 0.43 4.03
C GLU A 31 -19.02 0.17 2.77
N HIS A 32 -17.80 0.70 2.69
CA HIS A 32 -16.92 0.53 1.53
C HIS A 32 -16.32 -0.88 1.43
N THR A 33 -16.27 -1.61 2.54
CA THR A 33 -15.75 -3.00 2.59
C THR A 33 -16.86 -4.04 2.48
N ARG A 34 -18.10 -3.60 2.37
CA ARG A 34 -19.26 -4.49 2.33
C ARG A 34 -19.18 -5.47 1.16
N GLY A 35 -19.29 -6.75 1.47
CA GLY A 35 -19.25 -7.81 0.47
C GLY A 35 -17.85 -8.32 0.13
N LEU A 36 -16.78 -7.62 0.51
CA LEU A 36 -15.42 -8.12 0.37
C LEU A 36 -15.19 -9.25 1.39
N SER A 37 -14.84 -10.44 0.88
CA SER A 37 -14.76 -11.64 1.73
C SER A 37 -13.42 -11.78 2.43
N LYS A 38 -12.32 -11.51 1.72
CA LYS A 38 -10.96 -11.77 2.23
C LYS A 38 -9.89 -11.07 1.42
N VAL A 39 -8.70 -11.01 2.01
CA VAL A 39 -7.43 -10.69 1.34
C VAL A 39 -6.55 -11.93 1.35
N VAL A 40 -6.05 -12.35 0.20
CA VAL A 40 -5.19 -13.52 0.04
C VAL A 40 -3.77 -13.04 -0.27
N LEU A 41 -2.81 -13.50 0.50
CA LEU A 41 -1.39 -13.25 0.25
C LEU A 41 -0.82 -14.42 -0.55
N VAL A 42 -0.19 -14.13 -1.68
CA VAL A 42 0.39 -15.12 -2.59
C VAL A 42 1.83 -14.75 -2.94
N ASP A 43 2.59 -15.67 -3.48
CA ASP A 43 3.95 -15.38 -3.93
C ASP A 43 3.94 -14.50 -5.18
N ARG A 44 3.08 -14.83 -6.14
CA ARG A 44 2.91 -14.12 -7.41
C ARG A 44 1.45 -14.09 -7.80
N VAL A 45 1.01 -12.99 -8.38
CA VAL A 45 -0.30 -12.89 -9.04
C VAL A 45 -0.11 -13.17 -10.51
N ILE A 46 -0.80 -14.19 -11.00
CA ILE A 46 -0.83 -14.51 -12.44
C ILE A 46 -2.06 -13.81 -13.02
N PRO A 47 -1.87 -12.78 -13.86
CA PRO A 47 -2.99 -12.11 -14.50
C PRO A 47 -3.75 -13.10 -15.40
N ASP A 48 -5.07 -12.94 -15.47
CA ASP A 48 -5.88 -13.68 -16.43
C ASP A 48 -5.38 -13.34 -17.85
N THR A 49 -5.20 -14.36 -18.68
CA THR A 49 -4.73 -14.24 -20.07
C THR A 49 -5.61 -13.31 -20.93
N ARG A 50 -6.83 -13.00 -20.46
CA ARG A 50 -7.74 -12.06 -21.10
C ARG A 50 -7.39 -10.59 -20.84
N ILE A 51 -6.53 -10.31 -19.88
CA ILE A 51 -6.07 -8.95 -19.56
C ILE A 51 -4.85 -8.66 -20.44
N GLN A 52 -5.01 -7.79 -21.43
CA GLN A 52 -3.87 -7.31 -22.22
C GLN A 52 -2.97 -6.47 -21.31
N MET A 53 -1.84 -7.06 -20.92
CA MET A 53 -0.81 -6.37 -20.14
C MET A 53 0.20 -5.68 -21.07
N PRO A 54 0.71 -4.51 -20.70
CA PRO A 54 1.87 -3.95 -21.37
C PRO A 54 3.04 -4.95 -21.31
N SER A 55 3.75 -5.12 -22.40
CA SER A 55 4.82 -6.12 -22.56
C SER A 55 5.98 -6.02 -21.55
N ASN A 56 6.07 -4.90 -20.85
CA ASN A 56 7.07 -4.63 -19.81
C ASN A 56 6.63 -4.98 -18.38
N ILE A 57 5.38 -5.43 -18.19
CA ILE A 57 4.86 -5.81 -16.87
C ILE A 57 4.61 -7.32 -16.86
N SER A 58 5.54 -8.07 -16.30
CA SER A 58 5.43 -9.53 -16.19
C SER A 58 4.66 -9.99 -14.94
N GLU A 59 4.57 -9.17 -13.91
CA GLU A 59 3.95 -9.52 -12.63
C GLU A 59 3.16 -8.35 -12.06
N LEU A 60 1.94 -8.64 -11.59
CA LEU A 60 1.12 -7.66 -10.88
C LEU A 60 1.41 -7.71 -9.38
N PRO A 61 1.51 -6.57 -8.70
CA PRO A 61 1.67 -6.54 -7.25
C PRO A 61 0.40 -7.00 -6.52
N GLY A 62 -0.76 -6.94 -7.17
CA GLY A 62 -2.02 -7.44 -6.65
C GLY A 62 -3.15 -7.29 -7.65
N ILE A 63 -4.25 -7.99 -7.40
CA ILE A 63 -5.44 -7.99 -8.24
C ILE A 63 -6.70 -8.05 -7.37
N TYR A 64 -7.73 -7.32 -7.79
CA TYR A 64 -9.07 -7.44 -7.23
C TYR A 64 -9.89 -8.41 -8.08
N HIS A 65 -10.48 -9.40 -7.44
CA HIS A 65 -11.41 -10.33 -8.06
C HIS A 65 -12.86 -9.91 -7.72
N PRO A 66 -13.63 -9.46 -8.70
CA PRO A 66 -15.03 -9.13 -8.51
C PRO A 66 -15.85 -10.41 -8.25
N LYS A 67 -17.10 -10.25 -7.81
CA LYS A 67 -18.02 -11.36 -7.64
C LYS A 67 -18.22 -12.08 -8.97
N MET A 68 -17.97 -13.38 -8.99
CA MET A 68 -18.18 -14.24 -10.16
C MET A 68 -19.01 -15.47 -9.75
N GLY A 69 -20.25 -15.53 -10.22
CA GLY A 69 -21.17 -16.59 -9.83
C GLY A 69 -21.37 -16.66 -8.32
N ASN A 70 -21.06 -17.80 -7.71
CA ASN A 70 -21.15 -18.02 -6.25
C ASN A 70 -19.91 -17.54 -5.48
N ALA A 71 -18.80 -17.19 -6.15
CA ALA A 71 -17.59 -16.72 -5.50
C ALA A 71 -17.76 -15.27 -5.04
N GLN A 72 -17.50 -15.04 -3.75
CA GLN A 72 -17.50 -13.70 -3.19
C GLN A 72 -16.26 -12.91 -3.65
N PRO A 73 -16.35 -11.58 -3.79
CA PRO A 73 -15.21 -10.76 -4.16
C PRO A 73 -14.09 -10.87 -3.13
N PHE A 74 -12.86 -10.85 -3.61
CA PHE A 74 -11.65 -10.91 -2.77
C PHE A 74 -10.47 -10.17 -3.44
N CYS A 75 -9.44 -9.89 -2.65
CA CYS A 75 -8.21 -9.27 -3.14
C CYS A 75 -7.06 -10.27 -3.04
N GLU A 76 -6.18 -10.28 -4.04
CA GLU A 76 -4.90 -10.98 -3.98
C GLU A 76 -3.73 -9.99 -3.97
N ILE A 77 -2.74 -10.24 -3.12
CA ILE A 77 -1.53 -9.42 -2.98
C ILE A 77 -0.32 -10.31 -3.18
N ALA A 78 0.53 -9.97 -4.16
CA ALA A 78 1.77 -10.66 -4.46
C ALA A 78 2.91 -10.16 -3.56
N LEU A 79 3.33 -10.97 -2.60
CA LEU A 79 4.45 -10.63 -1.72
C LEU A 79 5.79 -10.63 -2.45
N GLY A 80 5.96 -11.52 -3.43
CA GLY A 80 7.15 -11.60 -4.25
C GLY A 80 7.44 -10.26 -4.94
N THR A 81 6.45 -9.71 -5.62
CA THR A 81 6.57 -8.43 -6.34
C THR A 81 6.90 -7.26 -5.41
N LEU A 82 6.31 -7.25 -4.19
CA LEU A 82 6.58 -6.20 -3.21
C LEU A 82 7.97 -6.30 -2.56
N LEU A 83 8.54 -7.50 -2.50
CA LEU A 83 9.82 -7.76 -1.84
C LEU A 83 10.96 -7.99 -2.82
N SER A 84 10.66 -8.26 -4.10
CA SER A 84 11.66 -8.46 -5.14
C SER A 84 12.38 -7.15 -5.44
N ALA A 85 13.69 -7.20 -5.41
CA ALA A 85 14.53 -6.11 -5.85
C ALA A 85 15.92 -6.65 -6.23
N ASP A 86 16.43 -6.19 -7.36
CA ASP A 86 17.77 -6.54 -7.81
C ASP A 86 18.83 -5.79 -7.02
N GLY A 87 19.71 -6.55 -6.38
CA GLY A 87 20.80 -5.99 -5.58
C GLY A 87 20.44 -5.77 -4.10
N TRP A 88 21.47 -5.86 -3.23
CA TRP A 88 21.30 -5.85 -1.78
C TRP A 88 20.75 -4.53 -1.22
N LEU A 89 21.18 -3.39 -1.75
CA LEU A 89 20.68 -2.07 -1.34
C LEU A 89 19.20 -1.89 -1.66
N LYS A 90 18.77 -2.33 -2.86
CA LYS A 90 17.36 -2.28 -3.26
C LYS A 90 16.51 -3.22 -2.43
N ARG A 91 17.03 -4.40 -2.03
CA ARG A 91 16.33 -5.32 -1.11
C ARG A 91 16.12 -4.71 0.28
N ILE A 92 17.11 -3.98 0.80
CA ILE A 92 16.94 -3.24 2.06
C ILE A 92 15.88 -2.15 1.90
N ALA A 93 15.95 -1.36 0.82
CA ALA A 93 14.97 -0.32 0.54
C ALA A 93 13.54 -0.89 0.36
N ALA A 94 13.40 -2.02 -0.35
CA ALA A 94 12.12 -2.73 -0.50
C ALA A 94 11.54 -3.16 0.86
N ARG A 95 12.39 -3.69 1.76
CA ARG A 95 11.96 -4.07 3.12
C ARG A 95 11.58 -2.86 3.99
N LEU A 96 12.31 -1.76 3.89
CA LEU A 96 12.00 -0.53 4.63
C LEU A 96 10.69 0.11 4.14
N ASN A 97 10.44 0.07 2.84
CA ASN A 97 9.24 0.62 2.22
C ASN A 97 8.09 -0.40 2.11
N PHE A 98 8.28 -1.63 2.57
CA PHE A 98 7.28 -2.70 2.43
C PHE A 98 5.93 -2.31 3.02
N ARG A 99 5.89 -1.81 4.26
CA ARG A 99 4.64 -1.46 4.94
C ARG A 99 3.86 -0.34 4.23
N PRO A 100 4.46 0.82 3.88
CA PRO A 100 3.75 1.85 3.13
C PRO A 100 3.33 1.37 1.73
N ASN A 101 4.13 0.58 1.03
CA ASN A 101 3.77 0.03 -0.27
C ASN A 101 2.62 -0.98 -0.17
N LEU A 102 2.65 -1.86 0.84
CA LEU A 102 1.56 -2.79 1.14
C LEU A 102 0.26 -2.04 1.47
N ALA A 103 0.34 -0.99 2.28
CA ALA A 103 -0.81 -0.18 2.63
C ALA A 103 -1.41 0.52 1.40
N TYR A 104 -0.56 1.11 0.56
CA TYR A 104 -1.00 1.74 -0.69
C TYR A 104 -1.68 0.74 -1.63
N LEU A 105 -1.10 -0.45 -1.79
CA LEU A 105 -1.65 -1.51 -2.61
C LEU A 105 -2.99 -2.02 -2.07
N ALA A 106 -3.08 -2.28 -0.75
CA ALA A 106 -4.33 -2.70 -0.12
C ALA A 106 -5.44 -1.65 -0.31
N LEU A 107 -5.13 -0.34 -0.20
CA LEU A 107 -6.06 0.74 -0.49
C LEU A 107 -6.45 0.79 -1.97
N SER A 108 -5.52 0.51 -2.89
CA SER A 108 -5.80 0.45 -4.32
C SER A 108 -6.81 -0.64 -4.66
N LEU A 109 -6.61 -1.84 -4.11
CA LEU A 109 -7.53 -2.97 -4.30
C LEU A 109 -8.88 -2.71 -3.64
N GLN A 110 -8.89 -2.08 -2.46
CA GLN A 110 -10.09 -1.65 -1.77
C GLN A 110 -10.87 -0.58 -2.56
N ALA A 111 -10.16 0.39 -3.16
CA ALA A 111 -10.76 1.39 -4.03
C ALA A 111 -11.43 0.76 -5.26
N GLN A 112 -10.76 -0.24 -5.87
CA GLN A 112 -11.34 -1.01 -6.98
C GLN A 112 -12.62 -1.73 -6.55
N HIS A 113 -12.60 -2.41 -5.38
CA HIS A 113 -13.80 -3.04 -4.83
C HIS A 113 -14.94 -2.03 -4.67
N TYR A 114 -14.68 -0.91 -4.01
CA TYR A 114 -15.69 0.12 -3.76
C TYR A 114 -16.27 0.67 -5.05
N HIS A 115 -15.43 1.08 -5.99
CA HIS A 115 -15.89 1.72 -7.21
C HIS A 115 -16.49 0.75 -8.22
N LEU A 116 -16.08 -0.51 -8.26
CA LEU A 116 -16.65 -1.52 -9.16
C LEU A 116 -17.91 -2.18 -8.64
N THR A 117 -18.09 -2.24 -7.30
CA THR A 117 -19.15 -3.04 -6.70
C THR A 117 -20.21 -2.19 -6.02
N LEU A 118 -19.82 -1.11 -5.34
CA LEU A 118 -20.70 -0.35 -4.46
C LEU A 118 -21.02 1.05 -4.99
N SER A 119 -20.12 1.66 -5.76
CA SER A 119 -20.32 2.99 -6.31
C SER A 119 -20.95 2.90 -7.68
N HIS A 120 -22.20 3.38 -7.80
CA HIS A 120 -22.90 3.44 -9.07
C HIS A 120 -22.68 4.82 -9.72
N GLY A 121 -22.47 4.84 -11.04
CA GLY A 121 -22.51 6.08 -11.84
C GLY A 121 -21.16 6.73 -12.16
N ILE A 122 -20.02 6.12 -11.85
CA ILE A 122 -18.73 6.64 -12.30
C ILE A 122 -18.51 6.29 -13.78
N LYS A 123 -18.32 7.31 -14.60
CA LYS A 123 -17.99 7.12 -16.01
C LYS A 123 -16.57 6.50 -16.13
N LYS A 124 -16.38 5.64 -17.16
CA LYS A 124 -15.11 4.92 -17.38
C LYS A 124 -13.89 5.84 -17.41
N ASN A 125 -14.01 7.03 -17.99
CA ASN A 125 -12.94 8.02 -18.08
C ASN A 125 -12.61 8.72 -16.74
N GLN A 126 -13.47 8.63 -15.73
CA GLN A 126 -13.27 9.21 -14.40
C GLN A 126 -12.84 8.18 -13.36
N TYR A 127 -12.83 6.89 -13.74
CA TYR A 127 -12.57 5.78 -12.83
C TYR A 127 -11.18 5.85 -12.20
N GLU A 128 -10.13 6.10 -12.99
CA GLU A 128 -8.77 6.20 -12.47
C GLU A 128 -8.59 7.38 -11.51
N GLY A 129 -9.19 8.53 -11.86
CA GLY A 129 -9.16 9.71 -11.00
C GLY A 129 -9.86 9.48 -9.67
N ALA A 130 -11.00 8.79 -9.69
CA ALA A 130 -11.75 8.44 -8.48
C ALA A 130 -10.96 7.49 -7.58
N ILE A 131 -10.34 6.45 -8.14
CA ILE A 131 -9.47 5.53 -7.41
C ILE A 131 -8.30 6.30 -6.78
N ARG A 132 -7.61 7.15 -7.55
CA ARG A 132 -6.47 7.93 -7.03
C ARG A 132 -6.89 8.83 -5.87
N THR A 133 -7.98 9.58 -6.02
CA THR A 133 -8.52 10.44 -4.96
C THR A 133 -8.88 9.64 -3.71
N TYR A 134 -9.47 8.46 -3.88
CA TYR A 134 -9.79 7.55 -2.79
C TYR A 134 -8.53 7.11 -2.05
N ILE A 135 -7.51 6.65 -2.77
CA ILE A 135 -6.25 6.19 -2.20
C ILE A 135 -5.58 7.33 -1.45
N ASP A 136 -5.44 8.51 -2.05
CA ASP A 136 -4.77 9.67 -1.44
C ASP A 136 -5.44 10.06 -0.12
N ARG A 137 -6.77 10.08 -0.10
CA ARG A 137 -7.55 10.39 1.11
C ARG A 137 -7.27 9.41 2.24
N TYR A 138 -7.47 8.11 1.99
CA TYR A 138 -7.36 7.11 3.07
C TYR A 138 -5.92 6.77 3.42
N HIS A 139 -4.99 6.87 2.47
CA HIS A 139 -3.57 6.72 2.74
C HIS A 139 -3.04 7.84 3.65
N LYS A 140 -3.51 9.08 3.45
CA LYS A 140 -3.19 10.20 4.35
C LYS A 140 -3.68 9.92 5.76
N ILE A 141 -4.95 9.53 5.93
CA ILE A 141 -5.53 9.19 7.24
C ILE A 141 -4.74 8.05 7.91
N TRP A 142 -4.46 6.99 7.16
CA TRP A 142 -3.68 5.86 7.65
C TRP A 142 -2.28 6.28 8.12
N ARG A 143 -1.58 7.11 7.33
CA ARG A 143 -0.26 7.63 7.70
C ARG A 143 -0.32 8.49 8.97
N GLU A 144 -1.31 9.32 9.12
CA GLU A 144 -1.49 10.17 10.30
C GLU A 144 -1.72 9.33 11.56
N GLN A 145 -2.51 8.26 11.48
CA GLN A 145 -2.68 7.31 12.58
C GLN A 145 -1.38 6.58 12.94
N GLN A 146 -0.61 6.15 11.93
CA GLN A 146 0.70 5.52 12.15
C GLN A 146 1.76 6.50 12.69
N ALA A 147 1.72 7.77 12.24
CA ALA A 147 2.62 8.82 12.70
C ALA A 147 2.35 9.24 14.14
N GLY A 148 1.10 9.25 14.58
CA GLY A 148 0.71 9.62 15.95
C GLY A 148 1.41 8.77 17.02
N TRP A 149 1.64 7.50 16.75
CA TRP A 149 2.41 6.60 17.63
C TRP A 149 3.92 6.84 17.54
N ARG A 150 4.44 7.05 16.33
CA ARG A 150 5.87 7.37 16.12
C ARG A 150 6.22 8.77 16.62
N ALA A 151 5.35 9.75 16.42
CA ALA A 151 5.57 11.12 16.91
C ALA A 151 5.73 11.15 18.43
N LYS A 152 4.99 10.32 19.18
CA LYS A 152 5.17 10.18 20.63
C LYS A 152 6.54 9.60 21.01
N LEU A 153 7.08 8.66 20.22
CA LEU A 153 8.40 8.03 20.45
C LEU A 153 9.56 8.93 20.02
N PHE A 154 9.38 9.75 18.97
CA PHE A 154 10.44 10.60 18.42
C PHE A 154 10.43 12.04 18.95
N LYS A 155 9.38 12.46 19.71
CA LYS A 155 9.35 13.79 20.36
C LYS A 155 10.65 14.16 21.10
N PRO A 156 11.28 13.27 21.89
CA PRO A 156 12.52 13.61 22.56
C PRO A 156 13.73 13.76 21.65
N ILE A 157 13.70 13.21 20.42
CA ILE A 157 14.82 13.22 19.47
C ILE A 157 14.72 14.37 18.46
N GLN A 158 13.53 14.97 18.27
CA GLN A 158 13.32 16.10 17.36
C GLN A 158 14.31 17.26 17.56
N PRO A 159 14.57 17.76 18.77
CA PRO A 159 15.51 18.87 18.96
C PRO A 159 16.95 18.55 18.57
N LEU A 160 17.34 17.27 18.66
CA LEU A 160 18.65 16.79 18.21
C LEU A 160 18.74 16.74 16.68
N LEU A 161 17.72 16.25 16.01
CA LEU A 161 17.62 16.24 14.54
C LEU A 161 17.59 17.65 13.96
N ASP A 162 16.87 18.56 14.56
CA ASP A 162 16.82 19.96 14.12
C ASP A 162 18.17 20.66 14.24
N LYS A 163 18.92 20.39 15.32
CA LYS A 163 20.30 20.89 15.46
C LYS A 163 21.22 20.32 14.36
N TRP A 164 21.08 19.06 14.02
CA TRP A 164 21.85 18.40 12.95
C TRP A 164 21.52 18.97 11.56
N VAL A 165 20.24 19.15 11.26
CA VAL A 165 19.78 19.74 9.99
C VAL A 165 20.25 21.19 9.86
N ARG A 166 20.19 22.00 10.93
CA ARG A 166 20.72 23.37 10.93
C ARG A 166 22.24 23.40 10.71
N LYS A 167 22.99 22.44 11.31
CA LYS A 167 24.45 22.33 11.13
C LYS A 167 24.82 21.94 9.70
N LEU A 168 24.06 21.00 9.09
CA LEU A 168 24.24 20.63 7.69
C LEU A 168 23.93 21.78 6.75
N LYS A 169 22.79 22.48 6.92
CA LYS A 169 22.43 23.66 6.10
C LYS A 169 23.51 24.75 6.18
N LYS A 170 24.08 25.01 7.36
CA LYS A 170 25.19 25.98 7.50
C LYS A 170 26.46 25.54 6.76
N ARG A 171 26.79 24.24 6.75
CA ARG A 171 27.94 23.70 5.99
C ARG A 171 27.72 23.84 4.48
N TYR A 172 26.55 23.46 3.97
CA TYR A 172 26.21 23.62 2.56
C TYR A 172 26.22 25.10 2.11
N ALA A 173 25.70 25.99 2.92
CA ALA A 173 25.73 27.44 2.62
C ALA A 173 27.14 28.02 2.64
N ALA A 174 28.05 27.50 3.48
CA ALA A 174 29.46 27.90 3.52
C ALA A 174 30.26 27.36 2.32
N GLU A 175 29.96 26.17 1.85
CA GLU A 175 30.56 25.59 0.64
C GLU A 175 30.12 26.32 -0.64
N GLN A 176 28.87 26.73 -0.75
CA GLN A 176 28.40 27.50 -1.90
C GLN A 176 28.98 28.91 -1.98
N LYS A 177 29.39 29.52 -0.85
CA LYS A 177 30.08 30.83 -0.83
C LYS A 177 31.58 30.73 -1.16
N ARG A 178 32.15 29.55 -1.23
CA ARG A 178 33.56 29.31 -1.56
C ARG A 178 33.81 28.94 -3.02
N LYS A 179 32.72 28.71 -3.79
CA LYS A 179 32.74 28.59 -5.26
C LYS A 179 32.31 29.90 -5.89
#